data_953b601c67e704dc9acbc25ca06aabc7
#
_entry.id   953b601c67e704dc9acbc25ca06aabc7
#
_cell.length_a   1.000
_cell.length_b   1.000
_cell.length_c   1.000
_cell.angle_alpha   90.00
_cell.angle_beta   90.00
_cell.angle_gamma   90.00
#
_symmetry.space_group_name_H-M   'P 1'
#
loop_
_entity.id
_entity.type
_entity.pdbx_description
1 polymer ?
#
loop_
_entity_poly.entity_id
_entity_poly.type
_entity_poly.pdbx_seq_one_letter_code
_entity_poly.pdbx_strand_id
1 'polypeptide(L)'
;MNIGLAPRPANEELRAQTVVKTGLIDAPNPDLFQIYCDLAKDITGFETATFSLYDGEMKCSIAEAGSGDFVSGSKSERSALNVCSYVLLDTEPLLMEDMLQDPTWKDHPNLQGMERGPGYAGFPVINGDNFALGTLCMLNPSGPKGLNGEQITQVKKITNSIGHMLDLQIKQKELTSQRMLNALAQFQKFDQHLSLNDFKMYISLCSDLNLAARDAAGIIKVGLAVVDDAGRVQMTETGHRLQFDMNLQQKAMKRIKMDGGEAEALLDEMFAEIN
;
A
#
# COMPACT_ATOMS: atom_id res chain seq x y z
N MET A 1 -12.02 -9.84 31.98
CA MET A 1 -11.06 -10.91 31.62
C MET A 1 -9.94 -10.26 30.82
N ASN A 2 -8.71 -10.44 31.23
CA ASN A 2 -7.58 -9.95 30.43
C ASN A 2 -7.41 -10.93 29.26
N ILE A 3 -8.01 -10.60 28.14
CA ILE A 3 -7.97 -11.42 26.93
C ILE A 3 -6.58 -11.17 26.34
N GLY A 4 -5.71 -12.20 26.42
CA GLY A 4 -4.33 -12.09 25.93
C GLY A 4 -4.21 -11.71 24.46
N LEU A 5 -3.01 -11.49 24.00
CA LEU A 5 -2.69 -11.27 22.59
C LEU A 5 -2.83 -12.57 21.80
N ALA A 6 -3.21 -12.48 20.54
CA ALA A 6 -3.19 -13.61 19.61
C ALA A 6 -1.78 -14.19 19.48
N PRO A 7 -1.64 -15.49 19.25
CA PRO A 7 -0.31 -16.10 19.01
C PRO A 7 0.37 -15.47 17.80
N ARG A 8 1.70 -15.51 17.82
CA ARG A 8 2.56 -14.95 16.77
C ARG A 8 3.25 -16.07 15.98
N PRO A 9 3.41 -15.96 14.68
CA PRO A 9 4.23 -16.90 13.91
C PRO A 9 5.70 -16.82 14.32
N ALA A 10 6.47 -17.88 14.08
CA ALA A 10 7.88 -17.95 14.47
C ALA A 10 8.77 -16.88 13.82
N ASN A 11 8.37 -16.36 12.66
CA ASN A 11 9.08 -15.31 11.90
C ASN A 11 8.50 -13.89 12.14
N GLU A 12 7.78 -13.68 13.23
CA GLU A 12 7.01 -12.45 13.52
C GLU A 12 7.83 -11.17 13.36
N GLU A 13 9.05 -11.12 13.87
CA GLU A 13 9.86 -9.91 13.82
C GLU A 13 10.14 -9.46 12.38
N LEU A 14 10.63 -10.37 11.54
CA LEU A 14 10.92 -10.07 10.12
C LEU A 14 9.65 -9.78 9.33
N ARG A 15 8.59 -10.53 9.61
CA ARG A 15 7.27 -10.32 9.03
C ARG A 15 6.75 -8.91 9.33
N ALA A 16 6.75 -8.50 10.60
CA ALA A 16 6.27 -7.18 11.03
C ALA A 16 7.11 -6.05 10.44
N GLN A 17 8.44 -6.19 10.42
CA GLN A 17 9.34 -5.23 9.75
C GLN A 17 9.01 -5.09 8.26
N THR A 18 8.69 -6.20 7.57
CA THR A 18 8.31 -6.18 6.16
C THR A 18 6.99 -5.45 5.95
N VAL A 19 6.02 -5.61 6.84
CA VAL A 19 4.76 -4.85 6.81
C VAL A 19 5.02 -3.34 6.95
N VAL A 20 5.87 -2.93 7.88
CA VAL A 20 6.23 -1.50 8.06
C VAL A 20 6.85 -0.93 6.79
N LYS A 21 7.69 -1.69 6.08
CA LYS A 21 8.30 -1.25 4.82
C LYS A 21 7.27 -0.93 3.72
N THR A 22 6.08 -1.53 3.73
CA THR A 22 5.01 -1.17 2.79
C THR A 22 4.59 0.30 2.94
N GLY A 23 4.67 0.83 4.18
CA GLY A 23 4.19 2.16 4.58
C GLY A 23 2.69 2.32 4.60
N LEU A 24 1.94 1.25 4.36
CA LEU A 24 0.47 1.27 4.33
C LEU A 24 -0.16 1.31 5.72
N ILE A 25 0.63 1.01 6.77
CA ILE A 25 0.16 1.13 8.16
C ILE A 25 -0.05 2.60 8.55
N ASP A 26 0.79 3.50 8.06
CA ASP A 26 0.75 4.93 8.40
C ASP A 26 0.06 5.77 7.32
N ALA A 27 0.09 5.30 6.08
CA ALA A 27 -0.55 5.94 4.94
C ALA A 27 -1.30 4.88 4.09
N PRO A 28 -2.45 4.40 4.57
CA PRO A 28 -3.25 3.42 3.84
C PRO A 28 -3.70 3.99 2.49
N ASN A 29 -3.70 3.15 1.48
CA ASN A 29 -4.20 3.48 0.16
C ASN A 29 -5.28 2.48 -0.25
N PRO A 30 -6.54 2.69 0.16
CA PRO A 30 -7.63 1.77 -0.10
C PRO A 30 -7.88 1.55 -1.60
N ASP A 31 -7.70 2.58 -2.43
CA ASP A 31 -8.00 2.51 -3.87
C ASP A 31 -7.18 1.44 -4.60
N LEU A 32 -5.98 1.12 -4.09
CA LEU A 32 -5.15 0.06 -4.65
C LEU A 32 -5.68 -1.35 -4.35
N PHE A 33 -6.47 -1.50 -3.29
CA PHE A 33 -6.87 -2.82 -2.77
C PHE A 33 -8.37 -3.05 -2.81
N GLN A 34 -9.18 -2.02 -3.05
CA GLN A 34 -10.64 -2.11 -3.07
C GLN A 34 -11.13 -3.17 -4.05
N ILE A 35 -10.58 -3.20 -5.25
CA ILE A 35 -10.96 -4.16 -6.30
C ILE A 35 -10.82 -5.63 -5.83
N TYR A 36 -9.84 -5.93 -4.98
CA TYR A 36 -9.64 -7.29 -4.48
C TYR A 36 -10.69 -7.68 -3.45
N CYS A 37 -11.14 -6.74 -2.61
CA CYS A 37 -12.24 -6.96 -1.69
C CYS A 37 -13.56 -7.15 -2.43
N ASP A 38 -13.82 -6.32 -3.44
CA ASP A 38 -15.02 -6.42 -4.29
C ASP A 38 -15.07 -7.78 -5.00
N LEU A 39 -13.97 -8.19 -5.64
CA LEU A 39 -13.87 -9.49 -6.31
C LEU A 39 -14.04 -10.66 -5.35
N ALA A 40 -13.41 -10.62 -4.18
CA ALA A 40 -13.55 -11.68 -3.19
C ALA A 40 -14.99 -11.82 -2.72
N LYS A 41 -15.67 -10.71 -2.44
CA LYS A 41 -17.09 -10.67 -2.09
C LYS A 41 -17.96 -11.24 -3.20
N ASP A 42 -17.77 -10.80 -4.43
CA ASP A 42 -18.57 -11.21 -5.60
C ASP A 42 -18.40 -12.71 -5.91
N ILE A 43 -17.17 -13.22 -5.89
CA ILE A 43 -16.85 -14.63 -6.15
C ILE A 43 -17.44 -15.54 -5.08
N THR A 44 -17.32 -15.14 -3.81
CA THR A 44 -17.71 -15.98 -2.67
C THR A 44 -19.17 -15.80 -2.29
N GLY A 45 -19.76 -14.64 -2.61
CA GLY A 45 -21.08 -14.23 -2.19
C GLY A 45 -21.19 -14.03 -0.67
N PHE A 46 -20.09 -13.84 0.05
CA PHE A 46 -20.09 -13.42 1.44
C PHE A 46 -20.58 -11.97 1.54
N GLU A 47 -21.12 -11.60 2.70
CA GLU A 47 -21.69 -10.26 2.91
C GLU A 47 -20.60 -9.20 2.96
N THR A 48 -19.45 -9.53 3.55
CA THR A 48 -18.30 -8.62 3.63
C THR A 48 -16.98 -9.29 3.24
N ALA A 49 -16.04 -8.51 2.71
CA ALA A 49 -14.67 -8.92 2.47
C ALA A 49 -13.73 -7.78 2.88
N THR A 50 -12.80 -8.05 3.79
CA THR A 50 -11.89 -7.05 4.37
C THR A 50 -10.44 -7.46 4.16
N PHE A 51 -9.64 -6.58 3.59
CA PHE A 51 -8.18 -6.69 3.56
C PHE A 51 -7.55 -5.91 4.69
N SER A 52 -6.70 -6.58 5.48
CA SER A 52 -6.01 -5.98 6.63
C SER A 52 -4.54 -6.37 6.65
N LEU A 53 -3.68 -5.44 7.06
CA LEU A 53 -2.27 -5.66 7.37
C LEU A 53 -2.07 -5.75 8.89
N TYR A 54 -0.99 -6.42 9.29
CA TYR A 54 -0.69 -6.64 10.71
C TYR A 54 0.79 -6.32 10.97
N ASP A 55 1.05 -5.24 11.72
CA ASP A 55 2.39 -5.03 12.29
C ASP A 55 2.60 -5.91 13.53
N GLY A 56 3.60 -5.60 14.35
CA GLY A 56 3.89 -6.37 15.57
C GLY A 56 2.77 -6.34 16.61
N GLU A 57 1.99 -5.28 16.69
CA GLU A 57 1.01 -5.04 17.75
C GLU A 57 -0.41 -4.87 17.24
N MET A 58 -0.58 -4.26 16.08
CA MET A 58 -1.86 -3.80 15.59
C MET A 58 -2.28 -4.50 14.30
N LYS A 59 -3.60 -4.65 14.14
CA LYS A 59 -4.28 -4.87 12.87
C LYS A 59 -4.63 -3.49 12.29
N CYS A 60 -4.30 -3.26 11.03
CA CYS A 60 -4.71 -2.09 10.27
C CYS A 60 -5.61 -2.51 9.12
N SER A 61 -6.84 -2.02 9.09
CA SER A 61 -7.81 -2.32 8.02
C SER A 61 -7.56 -1.39 6.82
N ILE A 62 -7.28 -1.95 5.64
CA ILE A 62 -6.87 -1.20 4.46
C ILE A 62 -8.04 -0.93 3.51
N ALA A 63 -8.78 -1.98 3.13
CA ALA A 63 -9.92 -1.91 2.23
C ALA A 63 -11.01 -2.90 2.63
N GLU A 64 -12.26 -2.60 2.28
CA GLU A 64 -13.39 -3.47 2.58
C GLU A 64 -14.51 -3.33 1.55
N ALA A 65 -15.21 -4.42 1.27
CA ALA A 65 -16.43 -4.47 0.49
C ALA A 65 -17.58 -5.01 1.34
N GLY A 66 -18.73 -4.33 1.33
CA GLY A 66 -20.00 -4.84 1.88
C GLY A 66 -20.45 -4.26 3.20
N SER A 67 -19.60 -3.61 4.02
CA SER A 67 -20.04 -2.88 5.20
C SER A 67 -20.20 -1.38 4.89
N GLY A 68 -21.19 -0.74 5.50
CA GLY A 68 -21.39 0.70 5.34
C GLY A 68 -20.52 1.57 6.27
N ASP A 69 -19.89 0.96 7.28
CA ASP A 69 -19.23 1.68 8.38
C ASP A 69 -17.70 1.54 8.35
N PHE A 70 -17.13 1.08 7.24
CA PHE A 70 -15.70 0.87 7.13
C PHE A 70 -14.91 2.19 7.13
N VAL A 71 -13.85 2.22 7.95
CA VAL A 71 -12.89 3.33 7.99
C VAL A 71 -11.51 2.79 7.63
N SER A 72 -11.00 3.17 6.45
CA SER A 72 -9.65 2.81 6.03
C SER A 72 -8.60 3.37 7.00
N GLY A 73 -7.61 2.55 7.33
CA GLY A 73 -6.57 2.90 8.31
C GLY A 73 -6.99 2.71 9.76
N SER A 74 -8.21 2.25 10.05
CA SER A 74 -8.60 1.92 11.42
C SER A 74 -7.69 0.84 11.99
N LYS A 75 -7.24 1.05 13.23
CA LYS A 75 -6.30 0.15 13.93
C LYS A 75 -6.98 -0.48 15.14
N SER A 76 -6.69 -1.75 15.38
CA SER A 76 -7.11 -2.49 16.57
C SER A 76 -6.01 -3.43 17.04
N GLU A 77 -5.96 -3.71 18.33
CA GLU A 77 -4.99 -4.67 18.87
C GLU A 77 -5.19 -6.07 18.29
N ARG A 78 -4.10 -6.81 18.15
CA ARG A 78 -4.10 -8.22 17.77
C ARG A 78 -4.46 -9.09 18.98
N SER A 79 -5.70 -8.94 19.47
CA SER A 79 -6.19 -9.73 20.61
C SER A 79 -6.44 -11.20 20.25
N ALA A 80 -6.45 -12.07 21.24
CA ALA A 80 -6.77 -13.49 21.10
C ALA A 80 -8.22 -13.74 20.61
N LEU A 81 -9.10 -12.74 20.71
CA LEU A 81 -10.45 -12.80 20.14
C LEU A 81 -10.50 -12.39 18.65
N ASN A 82 -9.41 -11.92 18.07
CA ASN A 82 -9.40 -11.56 16.67
C ASN A 82 -9.09 -12.78 15.80
N VAL A 83 -10.13 -13.43 15.29
CA VAL A 83 -10.02 -14.63 14.44
C VAL A 83 -9.06 -14.42 13.28
N CYS A 84 -9.10 -13.25 12.63
CA CYS A 84 -8.22 -12.95 11.49
C CYS A 84 -6.72 -12.96 11.87
N SER A 85 -6.36 -12.75 13.15
CA SER A 85 -4.96 -12.83 13.59
C SER A 85 -4.40 -14.25 13.52
N TYR A 86 -5.26 -15.27 13.60
CA TYR A 86 -4.84 -16.67 13.52
C TYR A 86 -4.58 -17.13 12.09
N VAL A 87 -5.14 -16.45 11.10
CA VAL A 87 -4.86 -16.70 9.68
C VAL A 87 -3.37 -16.47 9.33
N LEU A 88 -2.67 -15.62 10.11
CA LEU A 88 -1.24 -15.36 9.91
C LEU A 88 -0.32 -16.52 10.33
N LEU A 89 -0.86 -17.53 11.01
CA LEU A 89 -0.08 -18.65 11.56
C LEU A 89 0.17 -19.76 10.55
N ASP A 90 -0.60 -19.78 9.46
CA ASP A 90 -0.54 -20.82 8.44
C ASP A 90 -0.51 -20.22 7.02
N THR A 91 -0.08 -21.01 6.06
CA THR A 91 -0.17 -20.69 4.63
C THR A 91 -1.51 -21.09 4.01
N GLU A 92 -2.25 -21.97 4.68
CA GLU A 92 -3.58 -22.40 4.27
C GLU A 92 -4.67 -21.47 4.86
N PRO A 93 -5.81 -21.32 4.16
CA PRO A 93 -6.91 -20.51 4.65
C PRO A 93 -7.60 -21.12 5.86
N LEU A 94 -8.05 -20.28 6.79
CA LEU A 94 -8.93 -20.65 7.90
C LEU A 94 -10.39 -20.54 7.45
N LEU A 95 -11.06 -21.68 7.31
CA LEU A 95 -12.42 -21.77 6.79
C LEU A 95 -13.37 -22.33 7.86
N MET A 96 -14.44 -21.62 8.15
CA MET A 96 -15.49 -22.04 9.08
C MET A 96 -16.85 -21.73 8.45
N GLU A 97 -17.56 -22.76 8.03
CA GLU A 97 -18.91 -22.61 7.46
C GLU A 97 -19.89 -22.07 8.48
N ASP A 98 -19.78 -22.55 9.73
CA ASP A 98 -20.55 -22.10 10.88
C ASP A 98 -19.61 -22.01 12.10
N MET A 99 -19.30 -20.82 12.56
CA MET A 99 -18.39 -20.61 13.70
C MET A 99 -18.91 -21.23 15.01
N LEU A 100 -20.22 -21.43 15.17
CA LEU A 100 -20.79 -22.13 16.36
C LEU A 100 -20.50 -23.63 16.34
N GLN A 101 -20.16 -24.21 15.20
CA GLN A 101 -19.77 -25.62 15.08
C GLN A 101 -18.25 -25.83 15.18
N ASP A 102 -17.46 -24.75 15.14
CA ASP A 102 -16.01 -24.85 15.26
C ASP A 102 -15.57 -25.07 16.72
N PRO A 103 -14.81 -26.14 17.03
CA PRO A 103 -14.41 -26.46 18.40
C PRO A 103 -13.65 -25.35 19.12
N THR A 104 -12.90 -24.53 18.39
CA THR A 104 -12.07 -23.46 18.91
C THR A 104 -12.88 -22.18 19.13
N TRP A 105 -13.81 -21.87 18.21
CA TRP A 105 -14.47 -20.57 18.13
C TRP A 105 -15.90 -20.54 18.63
N LYS A 106 -16.56 -21.69 18.84
CA LYS A 106 -17.97 -21.77 19.27
C LYS A 106 -18.28 -21.00 20.57
N ASP A 107 -17.30 -20.87 21.46
CA ASP A 107 -17.44 -20.18 22.74
C ASP A 107 -17.00 -18.70 22.67
N HIS A 108 -16.77 -18.17 21.46
CA HIS A 108 -16.35 -16.79 21.27
C HIS A 108 -17.43 -15.82 21.83
N PRO A 109 -17.03 -14.75 22.59
CA PRO A 109 -18.01 -13.85 23.23
C PRO A 109 -19.01 -13.23 22.27
N ASN A 110 -18.61 -12.92 21.04
CA ASN A 110 -19.50 -12.31 20.04
C ASN A 110 -20.51 -13.30 19.44
N LEU A 111 -20.40 -14.60 19.73
CA LEU A 111 -21.32 -15.63 19.25
C LEU A 111 -22.40 -16.00 20.33
N GLN A 112 -22.25 -15.46 21.52
CA GLN A 112 -23.18 -15.79 22.62
C GLN A 112 -24.59 -15.33 22.28
N GLY A 113 -25.55 -16.27 22.44
CA GLY A 113 -26.97 -16.02 22.17
C GLY A 113 -27.38 -16.10 20.70
N MET A 114 -26.46 -16.42 19.78
CA MET A 114 -26.80 -16.68 18.39
C MET A 114 -27.37 -18.09 18.22
N GLU A 115 -28.43 -18.23 17.43
CA GLU A 115 -28.99 -19.54 17.06
C GLU A 115 -28.22 -20.20 15.90
N ARG A 116 -27.59 -19.37 15.05
CA ARG A 116 -26.76 -19.78 13.90
C ARG A 116 -25.49 -18.95 13.89
N GLY A 117 -24.35 -19.61 13.74
CA GLY A 117 -23.07 -18.91 13.69
C GLY A 117 -22.82 -18.26 12.33
N PRO A 118 -22.06 -17.18 12.29
CA PRO A 118 -21.61 -16.61 11.02
C PRO A 118 -20.69 -17.58 10.28
N GLY A 119 -20.71 -17.51 8.94
CA GLY A 119 -19.70 -18.11 8.12
C GLY A 119 -18.44 -17.22 8.09
N TYR A 120 -17.27 -17.83 8.16
CA TYR A 120 -15.98 -17.13 8.10
C TYR A 120 -15.01 -17.81 7.13
N ALA A 121 -14.31 -17.01 6.34
CA ALA A 121 -13.21 -17.47 5.50
C ALA A 121 -12.08 -16.46 5.51
N GLY A 122 -10.94 -16.83 6.10
CA GLY A 122 -9.73 -15.99 6.18
C GLY A 122 -8.60 -16.58 5.36
N PHE A 123 -8.04 -15.79 4.45
CA PHE A 123 -6.93 -16.17 3.59
C PHE A 123 -5.69 -15.34 3.93
N PRO A 124 -4.53 -15.96 4.16
CA PRO A 124 -3.30 -15.22 4.36
C PRO A 124 -2.87 -14.53 3.07
N VAL A 125 -2.38 -13.31 3.20
CA VAL A 125 -1.71 -12.56 2.13
C VAL A 125 -0.22 -12.73 2.30
N ILE A 126 0.37 -13.57 1.46
CA ILE A 126 1.77 -13.99 1.56
C ILE A 126 2.56 -13.29 0.45
N ASN A 127 3.70 -12.70 0.79
CA ASN A 127 4.61 -12.06 -0.15
C ASN A 127 5.65 -13.03 -0.74
N GLY A 128 6.49 -12.57 -1.66
CA GLY A 128 7.53 -13.36 -2.32
C GLY A 128 8.58 -13.94 -1.37
N ASP A 129 8.78 -13.36 -0.19
CA ASP A 129 9.70 -13.85 0.85
C ASP A 129 9.03 -14.85 1.81
N ASN A 130 7.80 -15.28 1.50
CA ASN A 130 7.00 -16.20 2.30
C ASN A 130 6.61 -15.67 3.69
N PHE A 131 6.38 -14.37 3.79
CA PHE A 131 5.80 -13.74 4.99
C PHE A 131 4.30 -13.51 4.81
N ALA A 132 3.47 -13.93 5.76
CA ALA A 132 2.06 -13.58 5.85
C ALA A 132 1.94 -12.14 6.36
N LEU A 133 1.86 -11.16 5.47
CA LEU A 133 1.84 -9.72 5.81
C LEU A 133 0.47 -9.27 6.30
N GLY A 134 -0.58 -9.91 5.83
CA GLY A 134 -1.94 -9.55 6.11
C GLY A 134 -2.92 -10.67 5.81
N THR A 135 -4.20 -10.33 5.83
CA THR A 135 -5.29 -11.28 5.58
C THR A 135 -6.36 -10.65 4.70
N LEU A 136 -6.94 -11.46 3.82
CA LEU A 136 -8.21 -11.17 3.18
C LEU A 136 -9.26 -12.05 3.85
N CYS A 137 -10.14 -11.44 4.64
CA CYS A 137 -11.15 -12.15 5.44
C CYS A 137 -12.54 -11.84 4.92
N MET A 138 -13.35 -12.86 4.72
CA MET A 138 -14.77 -12.75 4.41
C MET A 138 -15.60 -13.19 5.61
N LEU A 139 -16.68 -12.46 5.88
CA LEU A 139 -17.62 -12.75 6.95
C LEU A 139 -19.06 -12.74 6.42
N ASN A 140 -19.87 -13.68 6.87
CA ASN A 140 -21.28 -13.77 6.58
C ASN A 140 -22.07 -13.75 7.90
N PRO A 141 -22.33 -12.54 8.46
CA PRO A 141 -23.00 -12.38 9.76
C PRO A 141 -24.41 -12.99 9.81
N SER A 142 -25.11 -13.01 8.69
CA SER A 142 -26.51 -13.52 8.63
C SER A 142 -26.63 -15.02 8.83
N GLY A 143 -25.52 -15.78 8.84
CA GLY A 143 -25.54 -17.22 9.11
C GLY A 143 -24.45 -18.02 8.44
N PRO A 144 -24.53 -19.34 8.51
CA PRO A 144 -23.55 -20.26 7.95
C PRO A 144 -23.33 -20.04 6.46
N LYS A 145 -22.06 -20.07 6.05
CA LYS A 145 -21.65 -19.99 4.65
C LYS A 145 -20.27 -20.61 4.44
N GLY A 146 -20.22 -21.60 3.57
CA GLY A 146 -19.00 -22.27 3.15
C GLY A 146 -18.51 -21.81 1.77
N LEU A 147 -17.32 -22.26 1.39
CA LEU A 147 -16.72 -22.07 0.08
C LEU A 147 -16.52 -23.41 -0.61
N ASN A 148 -16.76 -23.48 -1.90
CA ASN A 148 -16.37 -24.62 -2.72
C ASN A 148 -14.89 -24.51 -3.16
N GLY A 149 -14.33 -25.61 -3.71
CA GLY A 149 -12.92 -25.68 -4.10
C GLY A 149 -12.53 -24.68 -5.18
N GLU A 150 -13.43 -24.32 -6.09
CA GLU A 150 -13.20 -23.33 -7.12
C GLU A 150 -13.08 -21.92 -6.52
N GLN A 151 -14.01 -21.56 -5.64
CA GLN A 151 -13.97 -20.27 -4.92
C GLN A 151 -12.70 -20.14 -4.08
N ILE A 152 -12.31 -21.18 -3.34
CA ILE A 152 -11.04 -21.20 -2.58
C ILE A 152 -9.86 -20.92 -3.51
N THR A 153 -9.82 -21.60 -4.66
CA THR A 153 -8.74 -21.43 -5.65
C THR A 153 -8.70 -20.01 -6.20
N GLN A 154 -9.86 -19.40 -6.47
CA GLN A 154 -9.95 -18.02 -6.98
C GLN A 154 -9.51 -17.00 -5.92
N VAL A 155 -9.94 -17.17 -4.66
CA VAL A 155 -9.52 -16.27 -3.57
C VAL A 155 -8.01 -16.39 -3.30
N LYS A 156 -7.43 -17.58 -3.35
CA LYS A 156 -5.97 -17.77 -3.27
C LYS A 156 -5.22 -17.00 -4.38
N LYS A 157 -5.76 -16.93 -5.61
CA LYS A 157 -5.17 -16.08 -6.67
C LYS A 157 -5.26 -14.60 -6.34
N ILE A 158 -6.37 -14.16 -5.75
CA ILE A 158 -6.54 -12.77 -5.29
C ILE A 158 -5.50 -12.44 -4.23
N THR A 159 -5.35 -13.26 -3.18
CA THR A 159 -4.37 -13.00 -2.11
C THR A 159 -2.92 -13.04 -2.61
N ASN A 160 -2.60 -13.88 -3.55
CA ASN A 160 -1.29 -13.88 -4.23
C ASN A 160 -1.06 -12.56 -5.00
N SER A 161 -2.08 -12.04 -5.68
CA SER A 161 -1.98 -10.75 -6.38
C SER A 161 -1.78 -9.58 -5.40
N ILE A 162 -2.46 -9.60 -4.25
CA ILE A 162 -2.23 -8.63 -3.17
C ILE A 162 -0.79 -8.74 -2.66
N GLY A 163 -0.28 -9.95 -2.40
CA GLY A 163 1.09 -10.19 -1.96
C GLY A 163 2.13 -9.59 -2.93
N HIS A 164 1.97 -9.82 -4.22
CA HIS A 164 2.82 -9.21 -5.26
C HIS A 164 2.71 -7.68 -5.28
N MET A 165 1.50 -7.12 -5.08
CA MET A 165 1.31 -5.67 -5.01
C MET A 165 2.05 -5.07 -3.82
N LEU A 166 2.04 -5.75 -2.66
CA LEU A 166 2.80 -5.32 -1.48
C LEU A 166 4.31 -5.32 -1.74
N ASP A 167 4.84 -6.34 -2.39
CA ASP A 167 6.26 -6.39 -2.77
C ASP A 167 6.63 -5.26 -3.74
N LEU A 168 5.76 -4.93 -4.69
CA LEU A 168 5.95 -3.79 -5.59
C LEU A 168 5.95 -2.47 -4.83
N GLN A 169 5.08 -2.29 -3.84
CA GLN A 169 5.05 -1.09 -2.97
C GLN A 169 6.36 -0.94 -2.18
N ILE A 170 6.85 -2.03 -1.57
CA ILE A 170 8.12 -2.04 -0.85
C ILE A 170 9.26 -1.62 -1.79
N LYS A 171 9.37 -2.28 -2.93
CA LYS A 171 10.42 -2.01 -3.92
C LYS A 171 10.37 -0.57 -4.45
N GLN A 172 9.18 -0.05 -4.71
CA GLN A 172 9.02 1.34 -5.16
C GLN A 172 9.48 2.34 -4.10
N LYS A 173 9.16 2.09 -2.82
CA LYS A 173 9.63 2.92 -1.71
C LYS A 173 11.14 2.88 -1.54
N GLU A 174 11.73 1.70 -1.60
CA GLU A 174 13.20 1.54 -1.52
C GLU A 174 13.90 2.28 -2.65
N LEU A 175 13.42 2.14 -3.89
CA LEU A 175 13.96 2.86 -5.05
C LEU A 175 13.81 4.37 -4.90
N THR A 176 12.68 4.85 -4.38
CA THR A 176 12.44 6.28 -4.15
C THR A 176 13.39 6.81 -3.08
N SER A 177 13.54 6.09 -1.95
CA SER A 177 14.47 6.44 -0.88
C SER A 177 15.92 6.48 -1.40
N GLN A 178 16.33 5.49 -2.18
CA GLN A 178 17.67 5.46 -2.77
C GLN A 178 17.92 6.63 -3.71
N ARG A 179 16.92 6.99 -4.54
CA ARG A 179 17.00 8.18 -5.42
C ARG A 179 17.15 9.47 -4.62
N MET A 180 16.38 9.61 -3.53
CA MET A 180 16.46 10.79 -2.67
C MET A 180 17.81 10.91 -1.97
N LEU A 181 18.36 9.80 -1.48
CA LEU A 181 19.69 9.78 -0.86
C LEU A 181 20.80 10.13 -1.88
N ASN A 182 20.70 9.59 -3.09
CA ASN A 182 21.63 9.93 -4.18
C ASN A 182 21.52 11.41 -4.58
N ALA A 183 20.31 11.94 -4.67
CA ALA A 183 20.08 13.35 -4.97
C ALA A 183 20.64 14.26 -3.88
N LEU A 184 20.40 13.93 -2.59
CA LEU A 184 20.97 14.66 -1.47
C LEU A 184 22.50 14.66 -1.50
N ALA A 185 23.12 13.52 -1.78
CA ALA A 185 24.58 13.40 -1.87
C ALA A 185 25.14 14.27 -3.01
N GLN A 186 24.48 14.32 -4.17
CA GLN A 186 24.87 15.19 -5.28
C GLN A 186 24.67 16.66 -4.95
N PHE A 187 23.58 17.02 -4.29
CA PHE A 187 23.30 18.38 -3.85
C PHE A 187 24.38 18.89 -2.87
N GLN A 188 24.75 18.07 -1.88
CA GLN A 188 25.83 18.39 -0.93
C GLN A 188 27.21 18.42 -1.60
N LYS A 189 27.41 17.66 -2.68
CA LYS A 189 28.66 17.71 -3.48
C LYS A 189 28.76 18.99 -4.30
N PHE A 190 27.63 19.58 -4.72
CA PHE A 190 27.60 20.87 -5.39
C PHE A 190 28.11 22.00 -4.48
N ASP A 191 27.63 22.05 -3.24
CA ASP A 191 28.15 22.96 -2.20
C ASP A 191 27.95 22.32 -0.80
N GLN A 192 29.06 22.13 -0.07
CA GLN A 192 29.08 21.48 1.24
C GLN A 192 28.41 22.30 2.35
N HIS A 193 28.16 23.59 2.13
CA HIS A 193 27.49 24.48 3.10
C HIS A 193 25.96 24.42 3.00
N LEU A 194 25.43 23.75 1.99
CA LEU A 194 23.98 23.57 1.82
C LEU A 194 23.43 22.60 2.85
N SER A 195 22.41 23.05 3.55
CA SER A 195 21.72 22.27 4.58
C SER A 195 20.66 21.33 3.99
N LEU A 196 20.15 20.42 4.83
CA LEU A 196 19.01 19.60 4.47
C LEU A 196 17.75 20.45 4.19
N ASN A 197 17.60 21.60 4.86
CA ASN A 197 16.50 22.50 4.57
C ASN A 197 16.64 23.15 3.19
N ASP A 198 17.86 23.51 2.78
CA ASP A 198 18.10 24.02 1.42
C ASP A 198 17.81 22.96 0.36
N PHE A 199 18.15 21.71 0.62
CA PHE A 199 17.76 20.59 -0.23
C PHE A 199 16.25 20.45 -0.35
N LYS A 200 15.51 20.52 0.78
CA LYS A 200 14.04 20.50 0.78
C LYS A 200 13.46 21.65 -0.05
N MET A 201 13.96 22.86 0.11
CA MET A 201 13.53 24.03 -0.69
C MET A 201 13.84 23.82 -2.18
N TYR A 202 15.01 23.29 -2.50
CA TYR A 202 15.39 23.00 -3.87
C TYR A 202 14.49 21.94 -4.52
N ILE A 203 14.17 20.84 -3.82
CA ILE A 203 13.19 19.83 -4.28
C ILE A 203 11.79 20.43 -4.48
N SER A 204 11.35 21.30 -3.57
CA SER A 204 10.09 22.02 -3.71
C SER A 204 10.05 22.87 -4.98
N LEU A 205 11.16 23.55 -5.28
CA LEU A 205 11.28 24.35 -6.50
C LEU A 205 11.32 23.46 -7.76
N CYS A 206 11.99 22.31 -7.72
CA CYS A 206 11.96 21.30 -8.79
C CYS A 206 10.54 20.75 -9.06
N SER A 207 9.66 20.86 -8.08
CA SER A 207 8.25 20.41 -8.14
C SER A 207 7.28 21.55 -8.46
N ASP A 208 7.80 22.69 -8.96
CA ASP A 208 7.04 23.90 -9.30
C ASP A 208 6.21 24.47 -8.13
N LEU A 209 6.66 24.24 -6.88
CA LEU A 209 6.04 24.82 -5.71
C LEU A 209 6.54 26.26 -5.48
N ASN A 210 5.61 27.17 -5.17
CA ASN A 210 5.95 28.54 -4.84
C ASN A 210 6.69 28.61 -3.51
N LEU A 211 7.85 29.25 -3.48
CA LEU A 211 8.68 29.46 -2.29
C LEU A 211 8.75 30.94 -1.92
N ALA A 212 8.76 31.26 -0.63
CA ALA A 212 9.13 32.57 -0.18
C ALA A 212 10.65 32.76 -0.29
N ALA A 213 11.12 33.92 -0.73
CA ALA A 213 12.54 34.20 -0.93
C ALA A 213 13.38 33.97 0.36
N ARG A 214 12.83 34.27 1.52
CA ARG A 214 13.48 34.01 2.82
C ARG A 214 13.77 32.51 3.07
N ASP A 215 12.87 31.63 2.61
CA ASP A 215 12.99 30.18 2.83
C ASP A 215 13.98 29.56 1.81
N ALA A 216 14.12 30.21 0.64
CA ALA A 216 15.03 29.82 -0.43
C ALA A 216 16.41 30.50 -0.34
N ALA A 217 16.71 31.28 0.72
CA ALA A 217 17.91 32.10 0.83
C ALA A 217 19.21 31.30 0.60
N GLY A 218 19.33 30.07 1.08
CA GLY A 218 20.50 29.22 0.89
C GLY A 218 20.74 28.87 -0.58
N ILE A 219 19.71 28.44 -1.29
CA ILE A 219 19.82 28.07 -2.72
C ILE A 219 19.98 29.28 -3.63
N ILE A 220 19.45 30.45 -3.23
CA ILE A 220 19.68 31.73 -3.93
C ILE A 220 21.14 32.16 -3.77
N LYS A 221 21.70 32.08 -2.57
CA LYS A 221 23.08 32.46 -2.26
C LYS A 221 24.10 31.70 -3.11
N VAL A 222 23.86 30.43 -3.40
CA VAL A 222 24.77 29.59 -4.22
C VAL A 222 24.41 29.60 -5.70
N GLY A 223 23.44 30.43 -6.12
CA GLY A 223 23.11 30.65 -7.54
C GLY A 223 22.24 29.57 -8.16
N LEU A 224 21.59 28.68 -7.37
CA LEU A 224 20.65 27.68 -7.86
C LEU A 224 19.27 28.27 -8.15
N ALA A 225 18.91 29.34 -7.47
CA ALA A 225 17.67 30.06 -7.67
C ALA A 225 17.91 31.57 -7.71
N VAL A 226 16.93 32.32 -8.20
CA VAL A 226 16.92 33.78 -8.26
C VAL A 226 15.51 34.29 -7.94
N VAL A 227 15.41 35.51 -7.43
CA VAL A 227 14.12 36.18 -7.25
C VAL A 227 13.87 37.04 -8.48
N ASP A 228 12.74 36.84 -9.16
CA ASP A 228 12.33 37.66 -10.33
C ASP A 228 11.78 39.03 -9.89
N ASP A 229 11.52 39.90 -10.86
CA ASP A 229 11.01 41.27 -10.64
C ASP A 229 9.63 41.29 -9.94
N ALA A 230 8.91 40.18 -9.98
CA ALA A 230 7.62 39.99 -9.30
C ALA A 230 7.78 39.40 -7.90
N GLY A 231 9.00 39.21 -7.39
CA GLY A 231 9.31 38.67 -6.09
C GLY A 231 9.17 37.13 -5.99
N ARG A 232 9.08 36.42 -7.10
CA ARG A 232 8.94 34.95 -7.12
C ARG A 232 10.31 34.31 -7.23
N VAL A 233 10.49 33.21 -6.50
CA VAL A 233 11.71 32.39 -6.60
C VAL A 233 11.62 31.51 -7.84
N GLN A 234 12.64 31.62 -8.71
CA GLN A 234 12.75 30.82 -9.94
C GLN A 234 14.10 30.12 -10.00
N MET A 235 14.14 28.97 -10.66
CA MET A 235 15.35 28.21 -10.85
C MET A 235 16.25 28.90 -11.90
N THR A 236 17.55 28.97 -11.65
CA THR A 236 18.54 29.44 -12.60
C THR A 236 18.92 28.33 -13.62
N GLU A 237 19.69 28.66 -14.64
CA GLU A 237 20.27 27.68 -15.56
C GLU A 237 21.15 26.66 -14.80
N THR A 238 21.93 27.12 -13.82
CA THR A 238 22.74 26.26 -12.94
C THR A 238 21.83 25.32 -12.11
N GLY A 239 20.72 25.84 -11.58
CA GLY A 239 19.72 25.05 -10.90
C GLY A 239 19.11 23.97 -11.81
N HIS A 240 18.69 24.33 -13.02
CA HIS A 240 18.16 23.35 -13.99
C HIS A 240 19.17 22.28 -14.38
N ARG A 241 20.45 22.64 -14.52
CA ARG A 241 21.53 21.68 -14.81
C ARG A 241 21.68 20.69 -13.64
N LEU A 242 21.73 21.18 -12.42
CA LEU A 242 21.79 20.32 -11.22
C LEU A 242 20.55 19.42 -11.11
N GLN A 243 19.35 19.94 -11.39
CA GLN A 243 18.10 19.15 -11.45
C GLN A 243 18.22 18.01 -12.46
N PHE A 244 18.81 18.29 -13.63
CA PHE A 244 19.05 17.28 -14.66
C PHE A 244 20.05 16.21 -14.17
N ASP A 245 21.18 16.61 -13.63
CA ASP A 245 22.22 15.70 -13.13
C ASP A 245 21.72 14.81 -11.99
N MET A 246 20.82 15.32 -11.16
CA MET A 246 20.17 14.60 -10.08
C MET A 246 18.97 13.75 -10.55
N ASN A 247 18.61 13.80 -11.84
CA ASN A 247 17.45 13.10 -12.40
C ASN A 247 16.11 13.42 -11.69
N LEU A 248 15.93 14.69 -11.34
CA LEU A 248 14.76 15.21 -10.63
C LEU A 248 13.74 15.89 -11.56
N GLN A 249 13.85 15.72 -12.87
CA GLN A 249 12.88 16.29 -13.79
C GLN A 249 11.53 15.61 -13.62
N GLN A 250 10.48 16.41 -13.60
CA GLN A 250 9.13 15.91 -13.74
C GLN A 250 8.97 15.31 -15.14
N LYS A 251 8.79 14.02 -15.22
CA LYS A 251 8.32 13.38 -16.46
C LYS A 251 6.86 13.79 -16.63
N ALA A 252 6.63 14.86 -17.38
CA ALA A 252 5.29 15.21 -17.82
C ALA A 252 4.77 14.05 -18.69
N MET A 253 3.99 13.15 -18.11
CA MET A 253 3.16 12.25 -18.91
C MET A 253 2.05 13.11 -19.53
N LYS A 254 2.34 13.73 -20.69
CA LYS A 254 1.27 14.20 -21.55
C LYS A 254 0.45 12.97 -21.92
N ARG A 255 -0.76 12.86 -21.40
CA ARG A 255 -1.77 12.03 -22.02
C ARG A 255 -2.07 12.66 -23.36
N ILE A 256 -1.44 12.18 -24.41
CA ILE A 256 -1.80 12.50 -25.78
C ILE A 256 -3.16 11.84 -25.97
N LYS A 257 -4.20 12.65 -26.09
CA LYS A 257 -5.49 12.17 -26.54
C LYS A 257 -5.32 11.96 -28.05
N MET A 258 -5.01 10.73 -28.44
CA MET A 258 -4.89 10.38 -29.86
C MET A 258 -6.31 10.14 -30.39
N ASP A 259 -6.64 10.77 -31.50
CA ASP A 259 -7.81 10.35 -32.30
C ASP A 259 -7.52 8.96 -32.88
N GLY A 260 -8.60 8.16 -33.04
CA GLY A 260 -8.48 6.74 -33.44
C GLY A 260 -7.61 6.50 -34.68
N GLY A 261 -7.61 7.42 -35.66
CA GLY A 261 -6.77 7.35 -36.85
C GLY A 261 -5.29 7.59 -36.60
N GLU A 262 -4.93 8.42 -35.61
CA GLU A 262 -3.51 8.66 -35.24
C GLU A 262 -2.94 7.45 -34.46
N ALA A 263 -3.77 6.76 -33.68
CA ALA A 263 -3.36 5.55 -32.97
C ALA A 263 -3.11 4.38 -33.93
N GLU A 264 -3.92 4.26 -35.00
CA GLU A 264 -3.77 3.24 -36.04
C GLU A 264 -2.49 3.48 -36.89
N ALA A 265 -2.22 4.73 -37.27
CA ALA A 265 -1.00 5.11 -37.98
C ALA A 265 0.27 4.84 -37.16
N LEU A 266 0.24 5.11 -35.82
CA LEU A 266 1.38 4.84 -34.94
C LEU A 266 1.63 3.34 -34.75
N LEU A 267 0.57 2.54 -34.69
CA LEU A 267 0.69 1.08 -34.65
C LEU A 267 1.27 0.52 -35.95
N ASP A 268 0.84 1.03 -37.11
CA ASP A 268 1.37 0.64 -38.42
C ASP A 268 2.86 1.01 -38.54
N GLU A 269 3.29 2.17 -38.05
CA GLU A 269 4.68 2.61 -38.03
C GLU A 269 5.54 1.69 -37.10
N MET A 270 5.03 1.36 -35.91
CA MET A 270 5.71 0.45 -34.99
C MET A 270 5.84 -0.96 -35.55
N PHE A 271 4.84 -1.46 -36.28
CA PHE A 271 4.92 -2.78 -36.93
C PHE A 271 5.81 -2.79 -38.17
N ALA A 272 5.96 -1.66 -38.86
CA ALA A 272 6.88 -1.53 -39.99
C ALA A 272 8.37 -1.57 -39.58
N GLU A 273 8.68 -1.13 -38.34
CA GLU A 273 10.05 -1.20 -37.79
C GLU A 273 10.45 -2.60 -37.29
N ILE A 274 9.52 -3.55 -37.18
CA ILE A 274 9.77 -4.90 -36.67
C ILE A 274 9.97 -5.93 -37.81
N ASN A 275 9.70 -5.57 -39.08
CA ASN A 275 9.96 -6.37 -40.27
C ASN A 275 11.21 -5.87 -41.01
#